data_22144aa87365ec639c8678c3d17be7fa
#
_entry.id   22144aa87365ec639c8678c3d17be7fa
#
_cell.length_a   1.000
_cell.length_b   1.000
_cell.length_c   1.000
_cell.angle_alpha   90.00
_cell.angle_beta   90.00
_cell.angle_gamma   90.00
#
_symmetry.space_group_name_H-M   'P 1'
#
loop_
_entity.id
_entity.type
_entity.pdbx_description
1 polymer ?
#
loop_
_entity_poly.entity_id
_entity_poly.type
_entity_poly.pdbx_seq_one_letter_code
_entity_poly.pdbx_strand_id
1 'polypeptide(L)'
;EMLLQNCKIDGYPQLQDVRIVGDLVSEIATDLVAFEGEKVIDAHGSLLTCSLAEPHAHLDKAFLAERIHNPTGDLMGAIMAMETSRDQITVADTIERAERAVRLMVSNGVTAIRTHADVTEWNNLDAIQALVEVRNRTRGLVDLQICALLGWPLSGEAGKENRERGRRAIEMGANILGGCPHLDVDPEGANIAL
;
A
#
# COMPACT_ATOMS: atom_id res chain seq x y z
N GLU A 1 -14.77 -4.82 -24.38
CA GLU A 1 -15.11 -6.22 -24.05
C GLU A 1 -13.89 -7.10 -24.26
N MET A 2 -13.76 -8.14 -23.43
CA MET A 2 -12.64 -9.07 -23.48
C MET A 2 -13.11 -10.48 -23.12
N LEU A 3 -12.64 -11.47 -23.87
CA LEU A 3 -12.84 -12.88 -23.58
C LEU A 3 -11.50 -13.53 -23.24
N LEU A 4 -11.37 -14.03 -22.01
CA LEU A 4 -10.27 -14.89 -21.59
C LEU A 4 -10.68 -16.32 -21.81
N GLN A 5 -9.96 -17.08 -22.63
CA GLN A 5 -10.26 -18.47 -22.92
C GLN A 5 -9.31 -19.43 -22.21
N ASN A 6 -9.78 -20.64 -21.96
CA ASN A 6 -8.99 -21.73 -21.37
C ASN A 6 -8.36 -21.40 -20.01
N CYS A 7 -9.08 -20.69 -19.14
CA CYS A 7 -8.64 -20.34 -17.81
C CYS A 7 -8.85 -21.51 -16.84
N LYS A 8 -7.85 -21.83 -16.01
CA LYS A 8 -8.03 -22.64 -14.82
C LYS A 8 -8.53 -21.76 -13.69
N ILE A 9 -9.71 -22.07 -13.15
CA ILE A 9 -10.34 -21.31 -12.05
C ILE A 9 -10.58 -22.27 -10.88
N ASP A 10 -10.26 -21.82 -9.68
CA ASP A 10 -10.50 -22.63 -8.47
C ASP A 10 -12.01 -22.93 -8.31
N GLY A 11 -12.30 -24.16 -7.89
CA GLY A 11 -13.69 -24.64 -7.78
C GLY A 11 -14.34 -25.14 -9.08
N TYR A 12 -13.67 -24.99 -10.24
CA TYR A 12 -14.14 -25.53 -11.51
C TYR A 12 -13.28 -26.73 -11.94
N PRO A 13 -13.89 -27.91 -12.22
CA PRO A 13 -13.13 -29.11 -12.60
C PRO A 13 -12.54 -29.05 -14.02
N GLN A 14 -13.07 -28.18 -14.88
CA GLN A 14 -12.64 -28.00 -16.26
C GLN A 14 -12.18 -26.57 -16.50
N LEU A 15 -11.40 -26.34 -17.56
CA LEU A 15 -11.05 -24.99 -18.00
C LEU A 15 -12.33 -24.21 -18.32
N GLN A 16 -12.31 -22.92 -17.97
CA GLN A 16 -13.42 -22.01 -18.20
C GLN A 16 -12.97 -20.86 -19.08
N ASP A 17 -13.92 -20.32 -19.83
CA ASP A 17 -13.79 -19.03 -20.48
C ASP A 17 -14.45 -17.96 -19.62
N VAL A 18 -13.89 -16.76 -19.61
CA VAL A 18 -14.37 -15.63 -18.80
C VAL A 18 -14.53 -14.40 -19.67
N ARG A 19 -15.77 -13.90 -19.76
CA ARG A 19 -16.06 -12.66 -20.46
C ARG A 19 -16.10 -11.48 -19.51
N ILE A 20 -15.40 -10.41 -19.88
CA ILE A 20 -15.31 -9.16 -19.13
C ILE A 20 -15.94 -8.05 -19.96
N VAL A 21 -16.92 -7.36 -19.35
CA VAL A 21 -17.58 -6.19 -19.95
C VAL A 21 -17.41 -5.00 -19.02
N GLY A 22 -16.69 -4.00 -19.49
CA GLY A 22 -16.25 -2.90 -18.62
C GLY A 22 -15.36 -3.43 -17.49
N ASP A 23 -15.75 -3.20 -16.25
CA ASP A 23 -15.03 -3.61 -15.04
C ASP A 23 -15.60 -4.87 -14.38
N LEU A 24 -16.51 -5.58 -15.06
CA LEU A 24 -17.24 -6.70 -14.48
C LEU A 24 -16.99 -8.00 -15.25
N VAL A 25 -16.87 -9.10 -14.52
CA VAL A 25 -17.01 -10.44 -15.06
C VAL A 25 -18.50 -10.65 -15.36
N SER A 26 -18.84 -10.74 -16.64
CA SER A 26 -20.23 -10.88 -17.10
C SER A 26 -20.65 -12.33 -17.28
N GLU A 27 -19.71 -13.23 -17.60
CA GLU A 27 -20.00 -14.62 -17.88
C GLU A 27 -18.78 -15.51 -17.57
N ILE A 28 -19.03 -16.69 -17.01
CA ILE A 28 -18.06 -17.76 -16.84
C ILE A 28 -18.72 -19.05 -17.34
N ALA A 29 -18.21 -19.65 -18.41
CA ALA A 29 -18.70 -20.90 -18.97
C ALA A 29 -17.61 -21.59 -19.79
N THR A 30 -17.85 -22.81 -20.24
CA THR A 30 -17.00 -23.48 -21.23
C THR A 30 -17.40 -23.06 -22.65
N ASP A 31 -16.44 -23.04 -23.56
CA ASP A 31 -16.69 -22.90 -25.01
C ASP A 31 -17.44 -21.60 -25.40
N LEU A 32 -17.11 -20.47 -24.76
CA LEU A 32 -17.72 -19.18 -25.12
C LEU A 32 -17.24 -18.74 -26.52
N VAL A 33 -18.21 -18.34 -27.34
CA VAL A 33 -17.93 -17.80 -28.66
C VAL A 33 -17.63 -16.31 -28.55
N ALA A 34 -16.49 -15.87 -29.11
CA ALA A 34 -16.15 -14.47 -29.16
C ALA A 34 -17.12 -13.65 -29.99
N PHE A 35 -17.47 -12.45 -29.52
CA PHE A 35 -18.26 -11.50 -30.29
C PHE A 35 -17.40 -10.78 -31.34
N GLU A 36 -18.02 -10.20 -32.33
CA GLU A 36 -17.32 -9.40 -33.33
C GLU A 36 -16.62 -8.20 -32.65
N GLY A 37 -15.28 -8.10 -32.84
CA GLY A 37 -14.48 -7.03 -32.26
C GLY A 37 -14.09 -7.24 -30.77
N GLU A 38 -14.51 -8.35 -30.15
CA GLU A 38 -14.09 -8.69 -28.79
C GLU A 38 -12.61 -9.07 -28.74
N LYS A 39 -11.85 -8.51 -27.77
CA LYS A 39 -10.46 -8.91 -27.57
C LYS A 39 -10.39 -10.30 -26.95
N VAL A 40 -9.79 -11.25 -27.65
CA VAL A 40 -9.62 -12.63 -27.15
C VAL A 40 -8.20 -12.85 -26.67
N ILE A 41 -8.05 -13.44 -25.47
CA ILE A 41 -6.78 -13.86 -24.88
C ILE A 41 -6.91 -15.33 -24.46
N ASP A 42 -6.09 -16.20 -25.03
CA ASP A 42 -6.00 -17.59 -24.58
C ASP A 42 -5.06 -17.69 -23.38
N ALA A 43 -5.59 -18.15 -22.25
CA ALA A 43 -4.82 -18.36 -21.02
C ALA A 43 -4.01 -19.67 -21.03
N HIS A 44 -4.20 -20.53 -22.04
CA HIS A 44 -3.47 -21.82 -22.19
C HIS A 44 -3.46 -22.69 -20.92
N GLY A 45 -4.56 -22.70 -20.17
CA GLY A 45 -4.67 -23.43 -18.91
C GLY A 45 -4.01 -22.74 -17.71
N SER A 46 -3.58 -21.50 -17.85
CA SER A 46 -3.05 -20.70 -16.73
C SER A 46 -4.13 -20.44 -15.68
N LEU A 47 -3.69 -20.34 -14.42
CA LEU A 47 -4.58 -20.01 -13.31
C LEU A 47 -5.05 -18.56 -13.42
N LEU A 48 -6.37 -18.37 -13.44
CA LEU A 48 -7.02 -17.08 -13.28
C LEU A 48 -7.45 -16.93 -11.81
N THR A 49 -7.00 -15.88 -11.18
CA THR A 49 -7.29 -15.56 -9.77
C THR A 49 -7.59 -14.08 -9.63
N CYS A 50 -8.14 -13.67 -8.49
CA CYS A 50 -8.17 -12.25 -8.12
C CYS A 50 -6.76 -11.68 -8.10
N SER A 51 -6.65 -10.38 -8.38
CA SER A 51 -5.38 -9.66 -8.22
C SER A 51 -4.87 -9.72 -6.77
N LEU A 52 -3.57 -9.60 -6.62
CA LEU A 52 -2.94 -9.64 -5.30
C LEU A 52 -3.15 -8.31 -4.56
N ALA A 53 -3.16 -8.38 -3.24
CA ALA A 53 -3.14 -7.21 -2.37
C ALA A 53 -1.92 -7.28 -1.44
N GLU A 54 -1.29 -6.12 -1.24
CA GLU A 54 -0.26 -5.93 -0.21
C GLU A 54 -0.89 -5.19 0.99
N PRO A 55 -1.24 -5.92 2.07
CA PRO A 55 -1.98 -5.32 3.17
C PRO A 55 -1.11 -4.54 4.16
N HIS A 56 0.23 -4.62 4.09
CA HIS A 56 1.12 -4.02 5.07
C HIS A 56 2.49 -3.62 4.48
N ALA A 57 2.50 -2.58 3.68
CA ALA A 57 3.74 -1.98 3.17
C ALA A 57 4.19 -0.77 4.01
N HIS A 58 5.47 -0.39 3.85
CA HIS A 58 6.05 0.86 4.31
C HIS A 58 6.72 1.56 3.12
N LEU A 59 5.91 2.15 2.24
CA LEU A 59 6.41 2.78 1.01
C LEU A 59 7.30 4.00 1.28
N ASP A 60 7.08 4.69 2.38
CA ASP A 60 7.93 5.80 2.85
C ASP A 60 9.38 5.36 3.12
N LYS A 61 9.59 4.08 3.43
CA LYS A 61 10.89 3.47 3.73
C LYS A 61 11.44 2.60 2.60
N ALA A 62 10.66 2.41 1.52
CA ALA A 62 11.07 1.56 0.41
C ALA A 62 12.46 1.96 -0.12
N PHE A 63 13.32 0.96 -0.34
CA PHE A 63 14.68 1.12 -0.88
C PHE A 63 15.66 1.98 -0.05
N LEU A 64 15.31 2.41 1.17
CA LEU A 64 16.26 3.16 2.01
C LEU A 64 17.52 2.35 2.34
N ALA A 65 17.42 1.03 2.46
CA ALA A 65 18.56 0.17 2.73
C ALA A 65 19.62 0.18 1.61
N GLU A 66 19.32 0.71 0.42
CA GLU A 66 20.30 0.89 -0.66
C GLU A 66 21.37 1.95 -0.28
N ARG A 67 21.08 2.84 0.69
CA ARG A 67 21.99 3.93 1.08
C ARG A 67 22.06 4.21 2.58
N ILE A 68 21.06 3.81 3.37
CA ILE A 68 21.05 3.98 4.82
C ILE A 68 21.33 2.63 5.46
N HIS A 69 22.51 2.50 6.05
CA HIS A 69 22.95 1.27 6.68
C HIS A 69 22.38 1.13 8.08
N ASN A 70 21.82 -0.04 8.39
CA ASN A 70 21.42 -0.42 9.75
C ASN A 70 22.54 -1.28 10.38
N PRO A 71 23.38 -0.74 11.26
CA PRO A 71 24.56 -1.45 11.75
C PRO A 71 24.24 -2.59 12.73
N THR A 72 23.09 -2.54 13.39
CA THR A 72 22.69 -3.55 14.40
C THR A 72 21.81 -4.65 13.80
N GLY A 73 21.17 -4.40 12.64
CA GLY A 73 20.31 -5.35 11.97
C GLY A 73 18.94 -5.57 12.65
N ASP A 74 18.61 -4.76 13.66
CA ASP A 74 17.35 -4.80 14.40
C ASP A 74 16.46 -3.59 14.10
N LEU A 75 15.24 -3.59 14.64
CA LEU A 75 14.26 -2.53 14.43
C LEU A 75 14.73 -1.18 14.99
N MET A 76 15.31 -1.16 16.17
CA MET A 76 15.76 0.08 16.81
C MET A 76 16.93 0.71 16.04
N GLY A 77 17.87 -0.11 15.57
CA GLY A 77 18.94 0.34 14.70
C GLY A 77 18.44 0.93 13.39
N ALA A 78 17.40 0.36 12.80
CA ALA A 78 16.76 0.91 11.59
C ALA A 78 16.12 2.28 11.86
N ILE A 79 15.38 2.41 12.97
CA ILE A 79 14.76 3.69 13.38
C ILE A 79 15.83 4.76 13.59
N MET A 80 16.87 4.46 14.36
CA MET A 80 17.98 5.40 14.63
C MET A 80 18.74 5.78 13.35
N ALA A 81 18.96 4.83 12.45
CA ALA A 81 19.63 5.08 11.19
C ALA A 81 18.84 6.05 10.31
N MET A 82 17.52 5.89 10.22
CA MET A 82 16.64 6.82 9.49
C MET A 82 16.62 8.20 10.12
N GLU A 83 16.47 8.29 11.44
CA GLU A 83 16.44 9.56 12.17
C GLU A 83 17.76 10.34 12.02
N THR A 84 18.89 9.64 12.09
CA THR A 84 20.23 10.23 11.88
C THR A 84 20.44 10.69 10.44
N SER A 85 19.80 10.01 9.48
CA SER A 85 19.93 10.30 8.04
C SER A 85 18.74 11.12 7.49
N ARG A 86 17.96 11.75 8.35
CA ARG A 86 16.73 12.48 7.99
C ARG A 86 16.90 13.49 6.88
N ASP A 87 18.02 14.16 6.80
CA ASP A 87 18.32 15.15 5.75
C ASP A 87 18.39 14.55 4.35
N GLN A 88 18.52 13.22 4.24
CA GLN A 88 18.52 12.47 2.99
C GLN A 88 17.12 11.95 2.62
N ILE A 89 16.15 12.05 3.54
CA ILE A 89 14.78 11.52 3.37
C ILE A 89 13.85 12.72 3.17
N THR A 90 13.87 13.25 1.94
CA THR A 90 13.00 14.37 1.57
C THR A 90 11.67 13.88 0.97
N VAL A 91 10.68 14.77 0.87
CA VAL A 91 9.41 14.49 0.18
C VAL A 91 9.65 14.00 -1.26
N ALA A 92 10.54 14.68 -2.01
CA ALA A 92 10.84 14.32 -3.40
C ALA A 92 11.49 12.94 -3.51
N ASP A 93 12.45 12.63 -2.65
CA ASP A 93 13.10 11.34 -2.55
C ASP A 93 12.10 10.22 -2.20
N THR A 94 11.21 10.49 -1.24
CA THR A 94 10.18 9.53 -0.84
C THR A 94 9.20 9.25 -1.97
N ILE A 95 8.80 10.27 -2.74
CA ILE A 95 7.95 10.09 -3.92
C ILE A 95 8.61 9.14 -4.93
N GLU A 96 9.88 9.38 -5.26
CA GLU A 96 10.61 8.57 -6.25
C GLU A 96 10.71 7.10 -5.83
N ARG A 97 11.13 6.84 -4.58
CA ARG A 97 11.28 5.48 -4.05
C ARG A 97 9.94 4.76 -3.91
N ALA A 98 8.93 5.44 -3.39
CA ALA A 98 7.60 4.86 -3.20
C ALA A 98 6.93 4.56 -4.55
N GLU A 99 7.02 5.45 -5.54
CA GLU A 99 6.48 5.19 -6.88
C GLU A 99 7.19 4.01 -7.54
N ARG A 100 8.52 3.90 -7.43
CA ARG A 100 9.29 2.73 -7.90
C ARG A 100 8.80 1.44 -7.24
N ALA A 101 8.54 1.45 -5.92
CA ALA A 101 8.02 0.28 -5.21
C ALA A 101 6.61 -0.10 -5.67
N VAL A 102 5.72 0.87 -5.81
CA VAL A 102 4.35 0.63 -6.33
C VAL A 102 4.42 -0.02 -7.72
N ARG A 103 5.22 0.53 -8.64
CA ARG A 103 5.35 -0.04 -9.99
C ARG A 103 5.91 -1.45 -9.99
N LEU A 104 6.85 -1.76 -9.10
CA LEU A 104 7.37 -3.11 -8.91
C LEU A 104 6.28 -4.07 -8.40
N MET A 105 5.46 -3.65 -7.42
CA MET A 105 4.34 -4.45 -6.92
C MET A 105 3.28 -4.68 -8.01
N VAL A 106 2.93 -3.64 -8.76
CA VAL A 106 1.97 -3.75 -9.88
C VAL A 106 2.48 -4.72 -10.94
N SER A 107 3.78 -4.69 -11.29
CA SER A 107 4.36 -5.62 -12.26
C SER A 107 4.33 -7.09 -11.80
N ASN A 108 4.10 -7.33 -10.51
CA ASN A 108 3.91 -8.64 -9.90
C ASN A 108 2.44 -8.96 -9.59
N GLY A 109 1.48 -8.20 -10.15
CA GLY A 109 0.06 -8.49 -10.05
C GLY A 109 -0.65 -7.91 -8.80
N VAL A 110 0.01 -7.03 -8.05
CA VAL A 110 -0.60 -6.32 -6.91
C VAL A 110 -1.38 -5.11 -7.43
N THR A 111 -2.67 -5.02 -7.11
CA THR A 111 -3.52 -3.89 -7.49
C THR A 111 -4.12 -3.13 -6.31
N ALA A 112 -3.87 -3.58 -5.09
CA ALA A 112 -4.28 -2.89 -3.86
C ALA A 112 -3.13 -2.92 -2.85
N ILE A 113 -2.79 -1.76 -2.28
CA ILE A 113 -1.69 -1.61 -1.33
C ILE A 113 -2.19 -0.80 -0.13
N ARG A 114 -1.97 -1.31 1.08
CA ARG A 114 -2.05 -0.52 2.30
C ARG A 114 -0.63 -0.20 2.77
N THR A 115 -0.27 1.08 2.75
CA THR A 115 1.03 1.54 3.25
C THR A 115 0.88 2.23 4.58
N HIS A 116 1.78 1.93 5.52
CA HIS A 116 1.92 2.59 6.80
C HIS A 116 3.05 3.61 6.70
N ALA A 117 2.72 4.88 6.86
CA ALA A 117 3.65 6.00 6.75
C ALA A 117 3.91 6.60 8.13
N ASP A 118 5.15 6.72 8.53
CA ASP A 118 5.49 7.31 9.81
C ASP A 118 5.06 8.78 9.88
N VAL A 119 4.39 9.12 10.98
CA VAL A 119 4.04 10.48 11.35
C VAL A 119 4.61 10.74 12.74
N THR A 120 5.81 11.26 12.77
CA THR A 120 6.62 11.46 13.98
C THR A 120 7.02 12.92 14.12
N GLU A 121 7.66 13.26 15.23
CA GLU A 121 8.15 14.61 15.45
C GLU A 121 9.18 15.05 14.40
N TRP A 122 10.08 14.16 13.98
CA TRP A 122 11.18 14.50 13.07
C TRP A 122 10.77 14.60 11.59
N ASN A 123 9.80 13.81 11.13
CA ASN A 123 9.35 13.84 9.73
C ASN A 123 8.01 14.56 9.54
N ASN A 124 7.35 14.90 10.66
CA ASN A 124 6.05 15.57 10.67
C ASN A 124 5.02 14.87 9.75
N LEU A 125 4.69 15.47 8.62
CA LEU A 125 3.71 14.97 7.63
C LEU A 125 4.34 14.71 6.24
N ASP A 126 5.65 14.77 6.13
CA ASP A 126 6.36 14.68 4.85
C ASP A 126 6.09 13.35 4.13
N ALA A 127 6.04 12.24 4.88
CA ALA A 127 5.70 10.93 4.33
C ALA A 127 4.25 10.90 3.80
N ILE A 128 3.31 11.52 4.51
CA ILE A 128 1.91 11.61 4.06
C ILE A 128 1.82 12.43 2.78
N GLN A 129 2.46 13.60 2.74
CA GLN A 129 2.51 14.44 1.54
C GLN A 129 3.05 13.67 0.33
N ALA A 130 4.17 12.97 0.51
CA ALA A 130 4.78 12.17 -0.54
C ALA A 130 3.85 11.06 -1.05
N LEU A 131 3.21 10.30 -0.14
CA LEU A 131 2.37 9.16 -0.52
C LEU A 131 1.03 9.59 -1.12
N VAL A 132 0.48 10.73 -0.73
CA VAL A 132 -0.69 11.32 -1.41
C VAL A 132 -0.35 11.66 -2.86
N GLU A 133 0.82 12.22 -3.11
CA GLU A 133 1.31 12.48 -4.46
C GLU A 133 1.51 11.18 -5.26
N VAL A 134 2.14 10.15 -4.66
CA VAL A 134 2.31 8.84 -5.29
C VAL A 134 0.97 8.23 -5.66
N ARG A 135 -0.02 8.27 -4.75
CA ARG A 135 -1.39 7.81 -5.03
C ARG A 135 -2.00 8.51 -6.23
N ASN A 136 -1.79 9.82 -6.36
CA ASN A 136 -2.28 10.58 -7.51
C ASN A 136 -1.59 10.17 -8.82
N ARG A 137 -0.27 9.95 -8.81
CA ARG A 137 0.51 9.53 -9.98
C ARG A 137 0.21 8.10 -10.44
N THR A 138 -0.18 7.24 -9.50
CA THR A 138 -0.46 5.82 -9.77
C THR A 138 -1.96 5.51 -9.86
N ARG A 139 -2.79 6.56 -9.94
CA ARG A 139 -4.25 6.42 -10.10
C ARG A 139 -4.58 5.59 -11.33
N GLY A 140 -5.45 4.59 -11.16
CA GLY A 140 -5.84 3.65 -12.22
C GLY A 140 -4.87 2.48 -12.44
N LEU A 141 -3.72 2.45 -11.74
CA LEU A 141 -2.83 1.30 -11.69
C LEU A 141 -3.03 0.47 -10.42
N VAL A 142 -3.26 1.14 -9.30
CA VAL A 142 -3.35 0.52 -7.97
C VAL A 142 -4.25 1.35 -7.06
N ASP A 143 -4.97 0.67 -6.18
CA ASP A 143 -5.65 1.29 -5.04
C ASP A 143 -4.66 1.43 -3.89
N LEU A 144 -4.23 2.66 -3.62
CA LEU A 144 -3.27 2.96 -2.55
C LEU A 144 -3.99 3.54 -1.33
N GLN A 145 -4.07 2.76 -0.27
CA GLN A 145 -4.57 3.19 1.04
C GLN A 145 -3.40 3.59 1.93
N ILE A 146 -3.48 4.81 2.50
CA ILE A 146 -2.43 5.39 3.34
C ILE A 146 -2.89 5.35 4.80
N CYS A 147 -2.16 4.61 5.63
CA CYS A 147 -2.28 4.61 7.07
C CYS A 147 -1.24 5.56 7.67
N ALA A 148 -1.66 6.60 8.36
CA ALA A 148 -0.77 7.46 9.12
C ALA A 148 -0.37 6.75 10.42
N LEU A 149 0.86 6.25 10.49
CA LEU A 149 1.42 5.55 11.63
C LEU A 149 2.00 6.57 12.61
N LEU A 150 1.22 6.87 13.65
CA LEU A 150 1.56 7.89 14.62
C LEU A 150 2.69 7.44 15.56
N GLY A 151 3.58 8.37 15.88
CA GLY A 151 4.54 8.19 16.96
C GLY A 151 3.87 8.15 18.33
N TRP A 152 4.62 7.76 19.32
CA TRP A 152 4.17 7.71 20.72
C TRP A 152 4.85 8.81 21.57
N PRO A 153 4.26 9.25 22.70
CA PRO A 153 2.99 8.75 23.26
C PRO A 153 1.76 9.22 22.47
N LEU A 154 0.66 8.48 22.63
CA LEU A 154 -0.66 8.84 22.13
C LEU A 154 -1.63 9.17 23.26
N SER A 155 -1.38 8.63 24.47
CA SER A 155 -2.21 8.83 25.66
C SER A 155 -1.96 10.18 26.35
N GLY A 156 -2.95 10.64 27.12
CA GLY A 156 -2.85 11.79 27.98
C GLY A 156 -2.46 13.11 27.32
N GLU A 157 -1.97 14.07 28.10
CA GLU A 157 -1.54 15.37 27.58
C GLU A 157 -0.25 15.26 26.75
N ALA A 158 0.65 14.35 27.11
CA ALA A 158 1.90 14.11 26.37
C ALA A 158 1.64 13.63 24.92
N GLY A 159 0.54 12.93 24.67
CA GLY A 159 0.15 12.44 23.34
C GLY A 159 -0.54 13.47 22.46
N LYS A 160 -0.89 14.66 22.98
CA LYS A 160 -1.69 15.65 22.29
C LYS A 160 -1.16 16.04 20.90
N GLU A 161 0.14 16.31 20.79
CA GLU A 161 0.75 16.69 19.52
C GLU A 161 0.71 15.55 18.48
N ASN A 162 0.95 14.31 18.91
CA ASN A 162 0.86 13.17 18.00
C ASN A 162 -0.56 12.95 17.51
N ARG A 163 -1.57 13.09 18.37
CA ARG A 163 -2.98 13.05 17.96
C ARG A 163 -3.35 14.18 17.00
N GLU A 164 -2.80 15.38 17.22
CA GLU A 164 -3.02 16.52 16.32
C GLU A 164 -2.35 16.29 14.95
N ARG A 165 -1.14 15.75 14.91
CA ARG A 165 -0.51 15.31 13.65
C ARG A 165 -1.38 14.27 12.93
N GLY A 166 -1.99 13.35 13.68
CA GLY A 166 -2.94 12.37 13.13
C GLY A 166 -4.13 13.01 12.44
N ARG A 167 -4.78 13.98 13.08
CA ARG A 167 -5.90 14.71 12.44
C ARG A 167 -5.47 15.42 11.16
N ARG A 168 -4.33 16.10 11.20
CA ARG A 168 -3.76 16.76 10.01
C ARG A 168 -3.39 15.77 8.92
N ALA A 169 -2.91 14.58 9.25
CA ALA A 169 -2.65 13.53 8.27
C ALA A 169 -3.92 13.11 7.53
N ILE A 170 -5.04 12.94 8.24
CA ILE A 170 -6.35 12.66 7.63
C ILE A 170 -6.81 13.83 6.73
N GLU A 171 -6.68 15.06 7.19
CA GLU A 171 -7.02 16.25 6.40
C GLU A 171 -6.18 16.36 5.12
N MET A 172 -4.92 15.90 5.15
CA MET A 172 -4.03 15.83 3.98
C MET A 172 -4.35 14.67 3.04
N GLY A 173 -5.16 13.72 3.46
CA GLY A 173 -5.63 12.62 2.63
C GLY A 173 -5.16 11.22 3.04
N ALA A 174 -4.63 11.03 4.25
CA ALA A 174 -4.49 9.69 4.81
C ALA A 174 -5.89 9.06 4.98
N ASN A 175 -5.98 7.74 4.83
CA ASN A 175 -7.25 7.02 4.88
C ASN A 175 -7.62 6.53 6.28
N ILE A 176 -6.61 6.19 7.06
CA ILE A 176 -6.74 5.63 8.41
C ILE A 176 -5.61 6.13 9.31
N LEU A 177 -5.85 6.08 10.62
CA LEU A 177 -4.82 6.24 11.64
C LEU A 177 -4.33 4.87 12.10
N GLY A 178 -3.07 4.81 12.48
CA GLY A 178 -2.44 3.67 13.10
C GLY A 178 -1.45 4.13 14.15
N GLY A 179 -0.98 3.22 14.97
CA GLY A 179 0.00 3.51 16.02
C GLY A 179 0.50 2.23 16.66
N CYS A 180 1.39 2.41 17.64
CA CYS A 180 1.95 1.32 18.44
C CYS A 180 1.56 1.49 19.91
N PRO A 181 0.29 1.26 20.31
CA PRO A 181 -0.18 1.49 21.68
C PRO A 181 0.63 0.75 22.74
N HIS A 182 1.18 -0.42 22.41
CA HIS A 182 2.02 -1.22 23.31
C HIS A 182 3.35 -0.56 23.70
N LEU A 183 3.76 0.52 22.99
CA LEU A 183 4.94 1.32 23.30
C LEU A 183 4.61 2.54 24.16
N ASP A 184 3.33 2.80 24.42
CA ASP A 184 2.87 3.90 25.26
C ASP A 184 2.99 3.55 26.75
N VAL A 185 3.10 4.55 27.59
CA VAL A 185 3.06 4.39 29.06
C VAL A 185 1.67 4.00 29.57
N ASP A 186 0.64 4.30 28.79
CA ASP A 186 -0.76 3.88 28.97
C ASP A 186 -1.28 3.25 27.68
N PRO A 187 -1.03 1.96 27.43
CA PRO A 187 -1.44 1.29 26.20
C PRO A 187 -2.95 1.30 25.95
N GLU A 188 -3.77 1.23 27.01
CA GLU A 188 -5.22 1.26 26.88
C GLU A 188 -5.71 2.65 26.48
N GLY A 189 -5.22 3.70 27.15
CA GLY A 189 -5.50 5.08 26.78
C GLY A 189 -5.00 5.45 25.38
N ALA A 190 -3.85 4.92 24.97
CA ALA A 190 -3.34 5.09 23.60
C ALA A 190 -4.23 4.40 22.56
N ASN A 191 -4.73 3.20 22.86
CA ASN A 191 -5.62 2.47 21.96
C ASN A 191 -7.00 3.15 21.82
N ILE A 192 -7.49 3.80 22.88
CA ILE A 192 -8.74 4.60 22.83
C ILE A 192 -8.53 5.88 22.02
N ALA A 193 -7.30 6.42 22.01
CA ALA A 193 -6.97 7.67 21.33
C ALA A 193 -6.79 7.54 19.81
N LEU A 194 -6.61 6.32 19.29
CA LEU A 194 -6.56 6.01 17.86
C LEU A 194 -7.96 5.87 17.27
#